data_3f616dc41cdcb7710d8803dfbe5610b4
#
_entry.id   3f616dc41cdcb7710d8803dfbe5610b4
#
_cell.length_a   1.000
_cell.length_b   1.000
_cell.length_c   1.000
_cell.angle_alpha   90.00
_cell.angle_beta   90.00
_cell.angle_gamma   90.00
#
_symmetry.space_group_name_H-M   'P 1'
#
loop_
_entity.id
_entity.type
_entity.pdbx_description
1 polymer ?
#
loop_
_entity_poly.entity_id
_entity_poly.type
_entity_poly.pdbx_seq_one_letter_code
_entity_poly.pdbx_strand_id
1 'polypeptide(L)'
;MHHSVSSGGTSHEYLILGAGPAGLQMGQHLSRAGRSYLILEAGDSPGSFFKKFPRHRTLISNNKVHTGFQDPEINLRFDWNSLLDDGDGRLRFKDYSRRYFPPADELVRYLSDYARYFDLQVRCNTRIVRIEKPRADCFRLTDAEGDVFSCRRLIVATGVGKPYLPPIPGIELAENYVDVSVEPEDFADQRVLILGKGNSAFETADNLIPTTALIHVASPYPVHLAWKTHYVGHLRAVNNNFLDTYQLKSQNAVLDCAIERIERRDGRFAVAVRYSHAHGEAEELFYDRVIACTGFRFDDSIFAPECRPKLVIDDRFPAQTPEWESVNVPGLHFAGTLMQANDFKKATSGFIHGFRYNVRALHRMLEKKHHQTDWPARRIEPTPEGLVEATLARVNRSSALWQQFGFLHDVIVVGEGWDHALYYEEMPLAYLQEGEIGRKSHYYTIALEFGKVEGDPFSIERSPEPGKAERSVFLHPVIRRWSGRQMVSELHLLEDLFGEWKKPEAHVAPLRYFFMGQLLESVDFEKVKIEKIEAPRRPALRRAAVAASPIPRTL
;
A
#
# COMPACT_ATOMS: atom_id res chain seq x y z
N MET A 1 23.38 -53.88 -8.95
CA MET A 1 24.01 -52.55 -9.00
C MET A 1 22.90 -51.53 -9.04
N HIS A 2 22.53 -50.96 -7.89
CA HIS A 2 21.55 -49.88 -7.82
C HIS A 2 22.27 -48.57 -8.10
N HIS A 3 22.01 -47.97 -9.25
CA HIS A 3 22.40 -46.59 -9.50
C HIS A 3 21.51 -45.69 -8.68
N SER A 4 22.03 -45.16 -7.58
CA SER A 4 21.46 -44.02 -6.91
C SER A 4 21.63 -42.78 -7.79
N VAL A 5 20.54 -42.36 -8.45
CA VAL A 5 20.47 -41.07 -9.08
C VAL A 5 20.45 -40.03 -7.95
N SER A 6 21.59 -39.40 -7.72
CA SER A 6 21.64 -38.21 -6.87
C SER A 6 20.92 -37.08 -7.59
N SER A 7 19.67 -36.83 -7.25
CA SER A 7 18.97 -35.63 -7.62
C SER A 7 19.60 -34.44 -6.84
N GLY A 8 20.68 -33.90 -7.38
CA GLY A 8 21.32 -32.70 -6.89
C GLY A 8 20.44 -31.49 -7.16
N GLY A 9 19.35 -31.33 -6.40
CA GLY A 9 18.53 -30.13 -6.42
C GLY A 9 19.39 -28.94 -6.00
N THR A 10 19.37 -27.88 -6.80
CA THR A 10 20.10 -26.63 -6.51
C THR A 10 19.55 -26.03 -5.22
N SER A 11 20.38 -25.89 -4.20
CA SER A 11 20.01 -25.31 -2.93
C SER A 11 20.36 -23.82 -2.91
N HIS A 12 19.38 -22.98 -2.62
CA HIS A 12 19.53 -21.53 -2.51
C HIS A 12 19.37 -21.07 -1.06
N GLU A 13 19.90 -19.91 -0.74
CA GLU A 13 19.60 -19.28 0.54
C GLU A 13 18.15 -18.79 0.56
N TYR A 14 17.71 -18.17 -0.53
CA TYR A 14 16.35 -17.66 -0.72
C TYR A 14 15.73 -18.22 -2.00
N LEU A 15 14.49 -18.67 -1.94
CA LEU A 15 13.63 -18.80 -3.11
C LEU A 15 12.53 -17.75 -3.05
N ILE A 16 12.26 -17.12 -4.18
CA ILE A 16 11.15 -16.16 -4.32
C ILE A 16 10.13 -16.80 -5.26
N LEU A 17 8.90 -16.93 -4.80
CA LEU A 17 7.82 -17.50 -5.59
C LEU A 17 6.98 -16.38 -6.21
N GLY A 18 7.09 -16.22 -7.53
CA GLY A 18 6.45 -15.22 -8.37
C GLY A 18 7.39 -14.11 -8.83
N ALA A 19 7.46 -13.86 -10.14
CA ALA A 19 8.21 -12.77 -10.79
C ALA A 19 7.31 -11.55 -11.11
N GLY A 20 6.35 -11.26 -10.24
CA GLY A 20 5.63 -10.00 -10.24
C GLY A 20 6.47 -8.84 -9.68
N PRO A 21 5.91 -7.63 -9.58
CA PRO A 21 6.63 -6.45 -9.11
C PRO A 21 7.39 -6.66 -7.78
N ALA A 22 6.76 -7.34 -6.82
CA ALA A 22 7.37 -7.57 -5.51
C ALA A 22 8.51 -8.59 -5.55
N GLY A 23 8.34 -9.68 -6.30
CA GLY A 23 9.40 -10.68 -6.44
C GLY A 23 10.63 -10.13 -7.16
N LEU A 24 10.43 -9.33 -8.21
CA LEU A 24 11.52 -8.65 -8.91
C LEU A 24 12.22 -7.62 -8.04
N GLN A 25 11.46 -6.83 -7.26
CA GLN A 25 12.02 -5.86 -6.32
C GLN A 25 12.86 -6.55 -5.24
N MET A 26 12.39 -7.67 -4.68
CA MET A 26 13.15 -8.45 -3.69
C MET A 26 14.40 -9.10 -4.33
N GLY A 27 14.26 -9.64 -5.54
CA GLY A 27 15.39 -10.20 -6.30
C GLY A 27 16.49 -9.17 -6.54
N GLN A 28 16.12 -7.93 -6.88
CA GLN A 28 17.06 -6.83 -7.06
C GLN A 28 17.82 -6.52 -5.76
N HIS A 29 17.12 -6.45 -4.63
CA HIS A 29 17.76 -6.20 -3.33
C HIS A 29 18.70 -7.34 -2.92
N LEU A 30 18.28 -8.61 -3.08
CA LEU A 30 19.10 -9.78 -2.77
C LEU A 30 20.32 -9.89 -3.69
N SER A 31 20.14 -9.61 -4.99
CA SER A 31 21.24 -9.57 -5.98
C SER A 31 22.30 -8.55 -5.59
N ARG A 32 21.86 -7.34 -5.25
CA ARG A 32 22.76 -6.25 -4.85
C ARG A 32 23.51 -6.56 -3.55
N ALA A 33 22.88 -7.29 -2.63
CA ALA A 33 23.50 -7.75 -1.39
C ALA A 33 24.40 -8.99 -1.58
N GLY A 34 24.51 -9.53 -2.80
CA GLY A 34 25.32 -10.72 -3.11
C GLY A 34 24.78 -12.02 -2.50
N ARG A 35 23.43 -12.10 -2.30
CA ARG A 35 22.78 -13.27 -1.70
C ARG A 35 22.46 -14.31 -2.77
N SER A 36 22.55 -15.60 -2.39
CA SER A 36 22.11 -16.71 -3.26
C SER A 36 20.59 -16.77 -3.29
N TYR A 37 19.98 -16.50 -4.44
CA TYR A 37 18.54 -16.54 -4.62
C TYR A 37 18.15 -17.06 -6.01
N LEU A 38 16.88 -17.46 -6.15
CA LEU A 38 16.24 -17.74 -7.43
C LEU A 38 14.77 -17.33 -7.36
N ILE A 39 14.28 -16.68 -8.42
CA ILE A 39 12.86 -16.35 -8.60
C ILE A 39 12.23 -17.42 -9.48
N LEU A 40 11.14 -18.05 -9.01
CA LEU A 40 10.37 -19.05 -9.73
C LEU A 40 9.05 -18.43 -10.21
N GLU A 41 8.84 -18.42 -11.53
CA GLU A 41 7.65 -17.82 -12.16
C GLU A 41 6.86 -18.87 -12.92
N ALA A 42 5.57 -18.98 -12.64
CA ALA A 42 4.69 -19.94 -13.30
C ALA A 42 4.39 -19.60 -14.76
N GLY A 43 4.43 -18.34 -15.11
CA GLY A 43 4.23 -17.85 -16.48
C GLY A 43 5.50 -17.88 -17.32
N ASP A 44 5.35 -17.52 -18.58
CA ASP A 44 6.41 -17.49 -19.59
C ASP A 44 7.35 -16.27 -19.48
N SER A 45 7.01 -15.31 -18.65
CA SER A 45 7.77 -14.06 -18.49
C SER A 45 7.50 -13.39 -17.15
N PRO A 46 8.40 -12.49 -16.67
CA PRO A 46 8.12 -11.59 -15.56
C PRO A 46 6.84 -10.80 -15.79
N GLY A 47 6.06 -10.59 -14.72
CA GLY A 47 4.82 -9.83 -14.78
C GLY A 47 3.67 -10.54 -15.50
N SER A 48 3.71 -11.86 -15.68
CA SER A 48 2.71 -12.66 -16.41
C SER A 48 1.26 -12.42 -15.93
N PHE A 49 1.05 -12.11 -14.64
CA PHE A 49 -0.26 -11.72 -14.10
C PHE A 49 -0.89 -10.57 -14.89
N PHE A 50 -0.11 -9.56 -15.28
CA PHE A 50 -0.59 -8.39 -16.01
C PHE A 50 -0.87 -8.65 -17.49
N LYS A 51 -0.54 -9.84 -18.03
CA LYS A 51 -1.02 -10.29 -19.35
C LYS A 51 -2.54 -10.57 -19.35
N LYS A 52 -3.09 -10.95 -18.19
CA LYS A 52 -4.52 -11.24 -18.01
C LYS A 52 -5.27 -10.12 -17.29
N PHE A 53 -4.65 -9.49 -16.28
CA PHE A 53 -5.28 -8.50 -15.42
C PHE A 53 -4.64 -7.10 -15.53
N PRO A 54 -5.41 -6.00 -15.35
CA PRO A 54 -6.87 -5.98 -15.27
C PRO A 54 -7.49 -6.50 -16.58
N ARG A 55 -8.68 -7.05 -16.49
CA ARG A 55 -9.36 -7.68 -17.65
C ARG A 55 -9.58 -6.71 -18.81
N HIS A 56 -9.89 -5.45 -18.51
CA HIS A 56 -10.09 -4.39 -19.51
C HIS A 56 -8.78 -3.67 -19.91
N ARG A 57 -7.63 -4.24 -19.60
CA ARG A 57 -6.27 -3.84 -20.02
C ARG A 57 -5.83 -2.44 -19.63
N THR A 58 -6.57 -1.70 -18.79
CA THR A 58 -6.20 -0.35 -18.32
C THR A 58 -5.83 -0.40 -16.85
N LEU A 59 -4.59 -0.02 -16.50
CA LEU A 59 -4.17 0.15 -15.12
C LEU A 59 -4.79 1.42 -14.54
N ILE A 60 -5.36 1.31 -13.34
CA ILE A 60 -5.87 2.47 -12.59
C ILE A 60 -4.84 3.05 -11.61
N SER A 61 -3.59 2.60 -11.71
CA SER A 61 -2.43 3.16 -11.01
C SER A 61 -1.94 4.42 -11.72
N ASN A 62 -1.71 5.48 -10.93
CA ASN A 62 -1.34 6.78 -11.47
C ASN A 62 0.05 6.74 -12.13
N ASN A 63 0.17 7.34 -13.31
CA ASN A 63 1.42 7.54 -14.03
C ASN A 63 1.53 9.01 -14.42
N LYS A 64 1.93 9.87 -13.49
CA LYS A 64 2.12 11.30 -13.73
C LYS A 64 3.52 11.55 -14.29
N VAL A 65 3.62 11.78 -15.59
CA VAL A 65 4.91 12.01 -16.28
C VAL A 65 5.40 13.44 -16.10
N HIS A 66 4.51 14.42 -16.23
CA HIS A 66 4.84 15.84 -16.13
C HIS A 66 4.49 16.35 -14.73
N THR A 67 5.45 16.33 -13.82
CA THR A 67 5.26 16.70 -12.39
C THR A 67 5.76 18.11 -12.07
N GLY A 68 6.65 18.69 -12.90
CA GLY A 68 7.36 19.93 -12.58
C GLY A 68 8.58 19.74 -11.67
N PHE A 69 8.79 18.54 -11.11
CA PHE A 69 9.93 18.24 -10.24
C PHE A 69 11.06 17.55 -11.01
N GLN A 70 12.30 17.89 -10.66
CA GLN A 70 13.51 17.22 -11.17
C GLN A 70 14.02 16.13 -10.22
N ASP A 71 13.69 16.20 -8.94
CA ASP A 71 14.09 15.21 -7.93
C ASP A 71 13.43 13.84 -8.20
N PRO A 72 14.22 12.77 -8.45
CA PRO A 72 13.70 11.43 -8.74
C PRO A 72 12.88 10.84 -7.59
N GLU A 73 13.23 11.16 -6.34
CA GLU A 73 12.50 10.69 -5.16
C GLU A 73 11.12 11.35 -5.06
N ILE A 74 11.01 12.66 -5.30
CA ILE A 74 9.73 13.36 -5.33
C ILE A 74 8.85 12.83 -6.48
N ASN A 75 9.43 12.56 -7.64
CA ASN A 75 8.69 12.00 -8.77
C ASN A 75 8.04 10.65 -8.47
N LEU A 76 8.64 9.83 -7.59
CA LEU A 76 8.05 8.57 -7.15
C LEU A 76 6.76 8.74 -6.32
N ARG A 77 6.45 9.94 -5.79
CA ARG A 77 5.13 10.22 -5.18
C ARG A 77 3.99 10.11 -6.20
N PHE A 78 4.27 10.38 -7.46
CA PHE A 78 3.31 10.46 -8.56
C PHE A 78 3.42 9.31 -9.57
N ASP A 79 4.44 8.46 -9.44
CA ASP A 79 4.66 7.24 -10.21
C ASP A 79 4.32 6.01 -9.36
N TRP A 80 3.18 5.39 -9.67
CA TRP A 80 2.67 4.24 -8.92
C TRP A 80 3.08 2.90 -9.52
N ASN A 81 3.84 2.89 -10.60
CA ASN A 81 4.17 1.66 -11.34
C ASN A 81 5.65 1.29 -11.29
N SER A 82 6.55 2.27 -11.15
CA SER A 82 7.98 1.99 -11.09
C SER A 82 8.38 1.22 -9.84
N LEU A 83 9.31 0.29 -10.01
CA LEU A 83 10.05 -0.35 -8.94
C LEU A 83 11.21 0.56 -8.49
N LEU A 84 11.76 0.29 -7.30
CA LEU A 84 12.96 0.99 -6.81
C LEU A 84 14.19 0.42 -7.51
N ASP A 85 15.16 1.30 -7.79
CA ASP A 85 16.44 0.94 -8.40
C ASP A 85 17.65 1.35 -7.54
N ASP A 86 17.38 1.88 -6.34
CA ASP A 86 18.36 2.26 -5.31
C ASP A 86 19.53 3.13 -5.80
N GLY A 87 19.31 3.97 -6.83
CA GLY A 87 20.34 4.94 -7.13
C GLY A 87 20.20 5.71 -8.43
N ASP A 88 20.08 5.04 -9.55
CA ASP A 88 20.30 5.71 -10.84
C ASP A 88 19.05 6.36 -11.43
N GLY A 89 17.86 5.92 -11.04
CA GLY A 89 16.59 6.40 -11.62
C GLY A 89 16.47 6.18 -13.12
N ARG A 90 17.29 5.28 -13.69
CA ARG A 90 17.41 5.09 -15.14
C ARG A 90 16.28 4.30 -15.76
N LEU A 91 15.64 3.41 -14.98
CA LEU A 91 14.55 2.59 -15.46
C LEU A 91 13.25 2.99 -14.73
N ARG A 92 12.46 3.86 -15.35
CA ARG A 92 11.20 4.34 -14.81
C ARG A 92 10.03 4.02 -15.73
N PHE A 93 8.90 3.69 -15.15
CA PHE A 93 7.70 3.32 -15.91
C PHE A 93 7.19 4.47 -16.80
N LYS A 94 7.41 5.73 -16.43
CA LYS A 94 7.08 6.91 -17.26
C LYS A 94 7.70 6.86 -18.68
N ASP A 95 8.79 6.10 -18.86
CA ASP A 95 9.47 5.97 -20.15
C ASP A 95 8.77 4.93 -21.06
N TYR A 96 7.85 4.14 -20.50
CA TYR A 96 7.05 3.15 -21.22
C TYR A 96 5.67 3.67 -21.61
N SER A 97 5.08 4.55 -20.82
CA SER A 97 3.77 5.13 -21.14
C SER A 97 3.67 6.59 -20.68
N ARG A 98 3.07 7.42 -21.54
CA ARG A 98 2.70 8.81 -21.21
C ARG A 98 1.26 8.95 -20.72
N ARG A 99 0.46 7.88 -20.74
CA ARG A 99 -0.93 7.91 -20.27
C ARG A 99 -0.95 7.95 -18.73
N TYR A 100 -1.87 8.73 -18.18
CA TYR A 100 -2.07 8.82 -16.73
C TYR A 100 -2.58 7.48 -16.15
N PHE A 101 -3.48 6.81 -16.87
CA PHE A 101 -3.88 5.42 -16.64
C PHE A 101 -3.33 4.58 -17.82
N PRO A 102 -2.21 3.91 -17.63
CA PRO A 102 -1.50 3.26 -18.73
C PRO A 102 -2.08 1.88 -19.09
N PRO A 103 -1.81 1.37 -20.30
CA PRO A 103 -2.09 -0.01 -20.65
C PRO A 103 -1.30 -1.00 -19.79
N ALA A 104 -1.92 -2.13 -19.43
CA ALA A 104 -1.27 -3.19 -18.66
C ALA A 104 -0.09 -3.83 -19.40
N ASP A 105 -0.12 -3.87 -20.72
CA ASP A 105 0.96 -4.44 -21.55
C ASP A 105 2.28 -3.68 -21.40
N GLU A 106 2.21 -2.36 -21.17
CA GLU A 106 3.39 -1.56 -20.90
C GLU A 106 4.05 -1.92 -19.56
N LEU A 107 3.23 -2.34 -18.58
CA LEU A 107 3.78 -2.82 -17.31
C LEU A 107 4.45 -4.19 -17.46
N VAL A 108 3.90 -5.09 -18.29
CA VAL A 108 4.55 -6.38 -18.61
C VAL A 108 5.91 -6.14 -19.25
N ARG A 109 5.98 -5.22 -20.22
CA ARG A 109 7.24 -4.85 -20.88
C ARG A 109 8.24 -4.27 -19.90
N TYR A 110 7.81 -3.32 -19.07
CA TYR A 110 8.64 -2.70 -18.03
C TYR A 110 9.22 -3.74 -17.05
N LEU A 111 8.40 -4.66 -16.55
CA LEU A 111 8.84 -5.68 -15.59
C LEU A 111 9.84 -6.66 -16.21
N SER A 112 9.63 -7.02 -17.48
CA SER A 112 10.58 -7.87 -18.23
C SER A 112 11.92 -7.16 -18.45
N ASP A 113 11.88 -5.87 -18.78
CA ASP A 113 13.09 -5.06 -18.95
C ASP A 113 13.79 -4.81 -17.61
N TYR A 114 13.03 -4.64 -16.50
CA TYR A 114 13.58 -4.53 -15.16
C TYR A 114 14.37 -5.78 -14.76
N ALA A 115 13.79 -6.97 -14.99
CA ALA A 115 14.47 -8.23 -14.72
C ALA A 115 15.78 -8.36 -15.52
N ARG A 116 15.75 -7.99 -16.80
CA ARG A 116 16.92 -8.02 -17.70
C ARG A 116 17.97 -6.98 -17.32
N TYR A 117 17.54 -5.75 -17.03
CA TYR A 117 18.45 -4.63 -16.70
C TYR A 117 19.29 -4.91 -15.44
N PHE A 118 18.68 -5.57 -14.44
CA PHE A 118 19.37 -5.93 -13.20
C PHE A 118 19.92 -7.36 -13.20
N ASP A 119 19.91 -8.06 -14.35
CA ASP A 119 20.37 -9.46 -14.50
C ASP A 119 19.82 -10.37 -13.39
N LEU A 120 18.50 -10.28 -13.14
CA LEU A 120 17.86 -11.03 -12.06
C LEU A 120 17.76 -12.52 -12.42
N GLN A 121 18.04 -13.39 -11.43
CA GLN A 121 17.93 -14.83 -11.58
C GLN A 121 16.45 -15.25 -11.56
N VAL A 122 15.81 -15.29 -12.72
CA VAL A 122 14.41 -15.68 -12.90
C VAL A 122 14.31 -16.95 -13.75
N ARG A 123 13.60 -17.95 -13.23
CA ARG A 123 13.21 -19.16 -13.97
C ARG A 123 11.72 -19.11 -14.25
N CYS A 124 11.36 -18.81 -15.49
CA CYS A 124 9.98 -18.82 -16.00
C CYS A 124 9.50 -20.24 -16.31
N ASN A 125 8.20 -20.39 -16.63
CA ASN A 125 7.54 -21.68 -16.91
C ASN A 125 7.74 -22.70 -15.78
N THR A 126 7.85 -22.25 -14.53
CA THR A 126 8.11 -23.07 -13.36
C THR A 126 6.96 -22.91 -12.37
N ARG A 127 5.89 -23.67 -12.59
CA ARG A 127 4.69 -23.66 -11.76
C ARG A 127 4.87 -24.56 -10.55
N ILE A 128 5.08 -23.98 -9.37
CA ILE A 128 5.15 -24.74 -8.12
C ILE A 128 3.75 -25.26 -7.77
N VAL A 129 3.68 -26.57 -7.53
CA VAL A 129 2.43 -27.28 -7.17
C VAL A 129 2.47 -27.82 -5.74
N ARG A 130 3.66 -27.92 -5.13
CA ARG A 130 3.80 -28.42 -3.76
C ARG A 130 4.96 -27.73 -3.03
N ILE A 131 4.70 -27.33 -1.80
CA ILE A 131 5.69 -26.76 -0.87
C ILE A 131 5.67 -27.60 0.41
N GLU A 132 6.82 -28.06 0.82
CA GLU A 132 7.04 -28.84 2.04
C GLU A 132 8.15 -28.21 2.87
N LYS A 133 8.17 -28.51 4.17
CA LYS A 133 9.26 -28.10 5.07
C LYS A 133 9.81 -29.31 5.82
N PRO A 134 10.63 -30.13 5.17
CA PRO A 134 11.12 -31.40 5.74
C PRO A 134 12.05 -31.20 6.95
N ARG A 135 12.65 -30.02 7.10
CA ARG A 135 13.50 -29.63 8.26
C ARG A 135 13.23 -28.17 8.63
N ALA A 136 13.58 -27.81 9.85
CA ALA A 136 13.37 -26.44 10.36
C ALA A 136 13.99 -25.34 9.48
N ASP A 137 15.12 -25.64 8.86
CA ASP A 137 15.93 -24.74 8.03
C ASP A 137 15.84 -25.03 6.52
N CYS A 138 14.87 -25.81 6.07
CA CYS A 138 14.80 -26.23 4.66
C CYS A 138 13.36 -26.31 4.16
N PHE A 139 13.06 -25.51 3.14
CA PHE A 139 11.88 -25.66 2.30
C PHE A 139 12.23 -26.47 1.06
N ARG A 140 11.29 -27.30 0.60
CA ARG A 140 11.35 -28.05 -0.64
C ARG A 140 10.13 -27.70 -1.49
N LEU A 141 10.37 -27.25 -2.71
CA LEU A 141 9.35 -26.88 -3.67
C LEU A 141 9.41 -27.85 -4.85
N THR A 142 8.25 -28.36 -5.26
CA THR A 142 8.13 -29.23 -6.45
C THR A 142 7.27 -28.52 -7.47
N ASP A 143 7.74 -28.44 -8.71
CA ASP A 143 6.97 -27.88 -9.81
C ASP A 143 6.08 -28.93 -10.52
N ALA A 144 5.33 -28.50 -11.52
CA ALA A 144 4.41 -29.34 -12.27
C ALA A 144 5.11 -30.42 -13.11
N GLU A 145 6.37 -30.22 -13.47
CA GLU A 145 7.22 -31.16 -14.23
C GLU A 145 7.93 -32.14 -13.30
N GLY A 146 7.88 -31.95 -11.98
CA GLY A 146 8.51 -32.78 -10.97
C GLY A 146 9.93 -32.32 -10.59
N ASP A 147 10.40 -31.19 -11.09
CA ASP A 147 11.65 -30.58 -10.67
C ASP A 147 11.56 -30.12 -9.21
N VAL A 148 12.67 -30.31 -8.48
CA VAL A 148 12.73 -30.00 -7.05
C VAL A 148 13.74 -28.90 -6.76
N PHE A 149 13.29 -27.87 -6.03
CA PHE A 149 14.09 -26.74 -5.56
C PHE A 149 14.13 -26.74 -4.03
N SER A 150 15.22 -26.29 -3.45
CA SER A 150 15.33 -26.16 -2.01
C SER A 150 15.91 -24.82 -1.58
N CYS A 151 15.47 -24.33 -0.42
CA CYS A 151 16.00 -23.11 0.17
C CYS A 151 15.91 -23.11 1.70
N ARG A 152 16.68 -22.22 2.32
CA ARG A 152 16.58 -21.97 3.75
C ARG A 152 15.38 -21.08 4.09
N ARG A 153 15.07 -20.11 3.22
CA ARG A 153 14.00 -19.10 3.42
C ARG A 153 13.21 -18.97 2.15
N LEU A 154 11.89 -19.01 2.31
CA LEU A 154 10.96 -18.89 1.20
C LEU A 154 10.24 -17.53 1.28
N ILE A 155 10.28 -16.77 0.19
CA ILE A 155 9.57 -15.50 0.05
C ILE A 155 8.45 -15.68 -0.97
N VAL A 156 7.19 -15.59 -0.52
CA VAL A 156 6.01 -15.76 -1.37
C VAL A 156 5.55 -14.40 -1.87
N ALA A 157 5.65 -14.19 -3.18
CA ALA A 157 5.29 -12.95 -3.89
C ALA A 157 4.21 -13.18 -4.96
N THR A 158 3.36 -14.21 -4.77
CA THR A 158 2.33 -14.62 -5.73
C THR A 158 1.09 -13.71 -5.75
N GLY A 159 0.98 -12.81 -4.78
CA GLY A 159 -0.21 -11.99 -4.59
C GLY A 159 -1.46 -12.79 -4.22
N VAL A 160 -2.63 -12.18 -4.42
CA VAL A 160 -3.94 -12.82 -4.25
C VAL A 160 -4.46 -13.19 -5.64
N GLY A 161 -4.31 -14.43 -6.04
CA GLY A 161 -4.64 -14.89 -7.40
C GLY A 161 -5.83 -15.84 -7.47
N LYS A 162 -6.28 -16.41 -6.34
CA LYS A 162 -7.41 -17.35 -6.30
C LYS A 162 -8.73 -16.59 -6.26
N PRO A 163 -9.62 -16.73 -7.28
CA PRO A 163 -10.95 -16.13 -7.23
C PRO A 163 -11.71 -16.54 -5.98
N TYR A 164 -12.37 -15.58 -5.35
CA TYR A 164 -13.24 -15.83 -4.22
C TYR A 164 -14.70 -15.90 -4.68
N LEU A 165 -15.37 -16.98 -4.38
CA LEU A 165 -16.82 -17.10 -4.50
C LEU A 165 -17.41 -17.16 -3.09
N PRO A 166 -18.32 -16.24 -2.73
CA PRO A 166 -19.01 -16.29 -1.44
C PRO A 166 -19.90 -17.52 -1.33
N PRO A 167 -20.21 -18.01 -0.12
CA PRO A 167 -21.03 -19.20 0.08
C PRO A 167 -22.54 -18.90 -0.14
N ILE A 168 -22.89 -18.49 -1.35
CA ILE A 168 -24.26 -18.22 -1.80
C ILE A 168 -24.75 -19.46 -2.55
N PRO A 169 -25.90 -20.08 -2.18
CA PRO A 169 -26.49 -21.17 -2.94
C PRO A 169 -26.68 -20.81 -4.41
N GLY A 170 -26.10 -21.60 -5.32
CA GLY A 170 -26.16 -21.37 -6.76
C GLY A 170 -25.11 -20.41 -7.34
N ILE A 171 -24.14 -19.95 -6.54
CA ILE A 171 -23.07 -19.03 -7.02
C ILE A 171 -22.21 -19.68 -8.12
N GLU A 172 -22.10 -20.99 -8.15
CA GLU A 172 -21.39 -21.75 -9.18
C GLU A 172 -22.03 -21.65 -10.56
N LEU A 173 -23.28 -21.18 -10.65
CA LEU A 173 -23.97 -20.91 -11.90
C LEU A 173 -23.55 -19.56 -12.53
N ALA A 174 -22.97 -18.66 -11.72
CA ALA A 174 -22.52 -17.35 -12.17
C ALA A 174 -21.19 -17.45 -12.93
N GLU A 175 -21.01 -16.58 -13.92
CA GLU A 175 -19.75 -16.44 -14.63
C GLU A 175 -18.72 -15.75 -13.74
N ASN A 176 -17.46 -16.22 -13.78
CA ASN A 176 -16.42 -15.61 -12.98
C ASN A 176 -15.76 -14.46 -13.74
N TYR A 177 -15.49 -13.34 -13.04
CA TYR A 177 -14.72 -12.20 -13.57
C TYR A 177 -13.42 -12.61 -14.27
N VAL A 178 -12.77 -13.68 -13.79
CA VAL A 178 -11.50 -14.16 -14.34
C VAL A 178 -11.61 -14.64 -15.78
N ASP A 179 -12.77 -15.19 -16.17
CA ASP A 179 -12.96 -15.89 -17.46
C ASP A 179 -14.13 -15.36 -18.29
N VAL A 180 -15.00 -14.51 -17.72
CA VAL A 180 -16.13 -13.91 -18.44
C VAL A 180 -15.64 -13.10 -19.65
N SER A 181 -16.43 -13.05 -20.73
CA SER A 181 -16.11 -12.21 -21.89
C SER A 181 -15.97 -10.74 -21.50
N VAL A 182 -15.04 -10.04 -22.14
CA VAL A 182 -14.89 -8.57 -22.04
C VAL A 182 -15.43 -7.83 -23.25
N GLU A 183 -15.93 -8.56 -24.25
CA GLU A 183 -16.52 -7.99 -25.46
C GLU A 183 -17.95 -7.54 -25.18
N PRO A 184 -18.29 -6.24 -25.29
CA PRO A 184 -19.62 -5.73 -24.96
C PRO A 184 -20.74 -6.36 -25.79
N GLU A 185 -20.46 -6.70 -27.04
CA GLU A 185 -21.44 -7.28 -27.98
C GLU A 185 -21.94 -8.66 -27.51
N ASP A 186 -21.18 -9.40 -26.74
CA ASP A 186 -21.61 -10.68 -26.13
C ASP A 186 -22.74 -10.50 -25.11
N PHE A 187 -23.03 -9.28 -24.73
CA PHE A 187 -24.04 -8.88 -23.73
C PHE A 187 -25.16 -8.01 -24.34
N ALA A 188 -25.20 -7.88 -25.66
CA ALA A 188 -26.18 -7.02 -26.32
C ALA A 188 -27.63 -7.39 -25.96
N ASP A 189 -28.41 -6.37 -25.60
CA ASP A 189 -29.83 -6.48 -25.20
C ASP A 189 -30.11 -7.37 -23.98
N GLN A 190 -29.06 -7.76 -23.18
CA GLN A 190 -29.21 -8.63 -22.04
C GLN A 190 -29.34 -7.84 -20.72
N ARG A 191 -30.01 -8.46 -19.75
CA ARG A 191 -30.11 -8.00 -18.37
C ARG A 191 -28.98 -8.65 -17.57
N VAL A 192 -28.05 -7.85 -17.06
CA VAL A 192 -26.82 -8.32 -16.41
C VAL A 192 -26.82 -7.96 -14.93
N LEU A 193 -26.56 -8.96 -14.08
CA LEU A 193 -26.26 -8.75 -12.66
C LEU A 193 -24.76 -8.93 -12.42
N ILE A 194 -24.12 -7.95 -11.77
CA ILE A 194 -22.71 -8.02 -11.37
C ILE A 194 -22.65 -8.07 -9.83
N LEU A 195 -22.09 -9.15 -9.29
CA LEU A 195 -21.92 -9.34 -7.84
C LEU A 195 -20.61 -8.74 -7.37
N GLY A 196 -20.66 -7.78 -6.45
CA GLY A 196 -19.52 -7.04 -5.92
C GLY A 196 -19.61 -5.55 -6.24
N LYS A 197 -18.91 -4.70 -5.45
CA LYS A 197 -18.87 -3.23 -5.62
C LYS A 197 -17.45 -2.66 -5.56
N GLY A 198 -16.46 -3.47 -5.97
CA GLY A 198 -15.07 -3.03 -6.15
C GLY A 198 -14.79 -2.55 -7.57
N ASN A 199 -13.52 -2.18 -7.82
CA ASN A 199 -13.10 -1.70 -9.14
C ASN A 199 -13.39 -2.70 -10.27
N SER A 200 -13.21 -4.01 -10.05
CA SER A 200 -13.49 -5.02 -11.08
C SER A 200 -14.96 -5.06 -11.48
N ALA A 201 -15.89 -4.87 -10.53
CA ALA A 201 -17.31 -4.84 -10.83
C ALA A 201 -17.70 -3.60 -11.64
N PHE A 202 -17.18 -2.43 -11.24
CA PHE A 202 -17.51 -1.17 -11.91
C PHE A 202 -16.80 -1.00 -13.25
N GLU A 203 -15.56 -1.47 -13.42
CA GLU A 203 -14.93 -1.46 -14.75
C GLU A 203 -15.66 -2.38 -15.75
N THR A 204 -16.18 -3.52 -15.26
CA THR A 204 -17.01 -4.41 -16.08
C THR A 204 -18.35 -3.75 -16.41
N ALA A 205 -19.01 -3.13 -15.43
CA ALA A 205 -20.24 -2.40 -15.66
C ALA A 205 -20.06 -1.26 -16.68
N ASP A 206 -19.01 -0.43 -16.50
CA ASP A 206 -18.68 0.68 -17.40
C ASP A 206 -18.49 0.19 -18.86
N ASN A 207 -17.79 -0.94 -19.02
CA ASN A 207 -17.54 -1.52 -20.33
C ASN A 207 -18.83 -2.01 -21.02
N LEU A 208 -19.83 -2.45 -20.25
CA LEU A 208 -21.07 -3.03 -20.76
C LEU A 208 -22.20 -2.01 -20.99
N ILE A 209 -22.09 -0.76 -20.49
CA ILE A 209 -23.13 0.28 -20.62
C ILE A 209 -23.67 0.43 -22.05
N PRO A 210 -22.83 0.43 -23.11
CA PRO A 210 -23.33 0.74 -24.44
C PRO A 210 -24.26 -0.32 -25.04
N THR A 211 -24.16 -1.58 -24.64
CA THR A 211 -24.78 -2.71 -25.33
C THR A 211 -25.85 -3.43 -24.51
N THR A 212 -25.75 -3.43 -23.20
CA THR A 212 -26.72 -4.14 -22.34
C THR A 212 -28.04 -3.42 -22.20
N ALA A 213 -29.11 -4.18 -22.07
CA ALA A 213 -30.44 -3.62 -21.78
C ALA A 213 -30.51 -3.08 -20.33
N LEU A 214 -29.83 -3.72 -19.39
CA LEU A 214 -29.88 -3.36 -17.96
C LEU A 214 -28.65 -3.92 -17.25
N ILE A 215 -28.05 -3.10 -16.37
CA ILE A 215 -27.00 -3.56 -15.46
C ILE A 215 -27.39 -3.26 -14.01
N HIS A 216 -27.38 -4.29 -13.17
CA HIS A 216 -27.41 -4.11 -11.71
C HIS A 216 -26.08 -4.53 -11.09
N VAL A 217 -25.53 -3.66 -10.22
CA VAL A 217 -24.33 -3.96 -9.44
C VAL A 217 -24.74 -4.15 -7.98
N ALA A 218 -24.53 -5.33 -7.42
CA ALA A 218 -25.10 -5.72 -6.13
C ALA A 218 -24.06 -6.20 -5.11
N SER A 219 -24.18 -5.75 -3.87
CA SER A 219 -23.51 -6.33 -2.68
C SER A 219 -24.23 -5.89 -1.39
N PRO A 220 -24.01 -6.58 -0.24
CA PRO A 220 -24.64 -6.21 1.03
C PRO A 220 -24.21 -4.87 1.59
N TYR A 221 -23.07 -4.34 1.14
CA TYR A 221 -22.46 -3.14 1.67
C TYR A 221 -22.55 -1.97 0.67
N PRO A 222 -22.58 -0.71 1.15
CA PRO A 222 -22.57 0.45 0.27
C PRO A 222 -21.24 0.57 -0.49
N VAL A 223 -21.25 1.39 -1.55
CA VAL A 223 -20.04 1.73 -2.30
C VAL A 223 -19.09 2.54 -1.41
N HIS A 224 -17.84 2.11 -1.33
CA HIS A 224 -16.78 2.87 -0.70
C HIS A 224 -15.91 3.52 -1.78
N LEU A 225 -15.79 4.86 -1.72
CA LEU A 225 -15.03 5.67 -2.69
C LEU A 225 -13.60 5.89 -2.19
N ALA A 226 -12.61 5.63 -3.03
CA ALA A 226 -11.20 5.73 -2.67
C ALA A 226 -10.78 7.13 -2.19
N TRP A 227 -11.30 8.19 -2.84
CA TRP A 227 -11.02 9.57 -2.49
C TRP A 227 -11.63 10.01 -1.14
N LYS A 228 -12.67 9.31 -0.64
CA LYS A 228 -13.27 9.55 0.67
C LYS A 228 -12.54 8.79 1.79
N THR A 229 -12.09 7.58 1.50
CA THR A 229 -11.52 6.68 2.51
C THR A 229 -9.99 6.67 2.52
N HIS A 230 -9.35 7.35 1.57
CA HIS A 230 -7.91 7.32 1.31
C HIS A 230 -7.32 5.93 1.00
N TYR A 231 -8.18 4.91 0.87
CA TYR A 231 -7.75 3.56 0.50
C TYR A 231 -7.97 3.32 -1.00
N VAL A 232 -6.89 3.22 -1.76
CA VAL A 232 -6.92 3.12 -3.24
C VAL A 232 -7.52 1.82 -3.78
N GLY A 233 -7.75 0.81 -2.92
CA GLY A 233 -8.47 -0.43 -3.26
C GLY A 233 -9.99 -0.28 -3.30
N HIS A 234 -10.55 0.79 -2.75
CA HIS A 234 -11.95 1.14 -2.92
C HIS A 234 -12.20 1.69 -4.34
N LEU A 235 -13.46 1.96 -4.67
CA LEU A 235 -13.83 2.40 -6.01
C LEU A 235 -13.12 3.69 -6.40
N ARG A 236 -12.39 3.62 -7.49
CA ARG A 236 -11.66 4.75 -8.09
C ARG A 236 -12.59 5.58 -8.97
N ALA A 237 -12.37 6.90 -8.98
CA ALA A 237 -13.16 7.82 -9.79
C ALA A 237 -13.15 7.48 -11.29
N VAL A 238 -12.06 6.91 -11.78
CA VAL A 238 -11.94 6.46 -13.19
C VAL A 238 -12.95 5.38 -13.59
N ASN A 239 -13.49 4.65 -12.62
CA ASN A 239 -14.50 3.60 -12.84
C ASN A 239 -15.90 4.03 -12.40
N ASN A 240 -16.21 5.34 -12.41
CA ASN A 240 -17.48 5.86 -11.89
C ASN A 240 -18.53 6.19 -12.96
N ASN A 241 -18.28 5.95 -14.25
CA ASN A 241 -19.26 6.28 -15.30
C ASN A 241 -20.60 5.57 -15.08
N PHE A 242 -20.56 4.33 -14.58
CA PHE A 242 -21.76 3.58 -14.25
C PHE A 242 -22.65 4.30 -13.20
N LEU A 243 -22.04 4.97 -12.22
CA LEU A 243 -22.80 5.75 -11.21
C LEU A 243 -23.56 6.92 -11.82
N ASP A 244 -23.03 7.54 -12.89
CA ASP A 244 -23.71 8.60 -13.61
C ASP A 244 -25.01 8.07 -14.23
N THR A 245 -24.98 6.91 -14.88
CA THR A 245 -26.19 6.29 -15.48
C THR A 245 -27.25 5.95 -14.43
N TYR A 246 -26.86 5.54 -13.23
CA TYR A 246 -27.78 5.28 -12.12
C TYR A 246 -28.37 6.58 -11.55
N GLN A 247 -27.56 7.57 -11.29
CA GLN A 247 -27.99 8.85 -10.68
C GLN A 247 -28.91 9.65 -11.62
N LEU A 248 -28.68 9.57 -12.93
CA LEU A 248 -29.51 10.24 -13.93
C LEU A 248 -30.78 9.43 -14.30
N LYS A 249 -31.14 8.44 -13.47
CA LYS A 249 -32.37 7.63 -13.62
C LYS A 249 -32.43 6.82 -14.92
N SER A 250 -31.30 6.28 -15.35
CA SER A 250 -31.28 5.26 -16.41
C SER A 250 -31.85 3.93 -15.88
N GLN A 251 -31.84 2.90 -16.71
CA GLN A 251 -32.28 1.55 -16.30
C GLN A 251 -31.30 0.84 -15.36
N ASN A 252 -30.06 1.35 -15.22
CA ASN A 252 -29.04 0.75 -14.37
C ASN A 252 -29.26 1.06 -12.89
N ALA A 253 -28.81 0.16 -12.01
CA ALA A 253 -28.93 0.36 -10.56
C ALA A 253 -27.75 -0.22 -9.75
N VAL A 254 -27.51 0.42 -8.59
CA VAL A 254 -26.61 -0.09 -7.54
C VAL A 254 -27.48 -0.56 -6.39
N LEU A 255 -27.44 -1.85 -6.10
CA LEU A 255 -28.30 -2.50 -5.11
C LEU A 255 -27.50 -2.82 -3.84
N ASP A 256 -27.92 -2.25 -2.69
CA ASP A 256 -27.42 -2.64 -1.37
C ASP A 256 -28.27 -3.80 -0.85
N CYS A 257 -27.90 -5.03 -1.25
CA CYS A 257 -28.64 -6.24 -0.90
C CYS A 257 -27.73 -7.45 -0.71
N ALA A 258 -28.14 -8.34 0.18
CA ALA A 258 -27.61 -9.70 0.24
C ALA A 258 -28.22 -10.54 -0.89
N ILE A 259 -27.40 -11.35 -1.54
CA ILE A 259 -27.87 -12.37 -2.47
C ILE A 259 -28.11 -13.64 -1.66
N GLU A 260 -29.36 -14.11 -1.61
CA GLU A 260 -29.73 -15.27 -0.83
C GLU A 260 -29.62 -16.57 -1.62
N ARG A 261 -29.93 -16.54 -2.93
CA ARG A 261 -29.93 -17.70 -3.80
C ARG A 261 -29.88 -17.29 -5.27
N ILE A 262 -29.26 -18.12 -6.10
CA ILE A 262 -29.23 -18.01 -7.56
C ILE A 262 -29.71 -19.34 -8.14
N GLU A 263 -30.70 -19.32 -9.02
CA GLU A 263 -31.25 -20.49 -9.70
C GLU A 263 -31.41 -20.26 -11.20
N ARG A 264 -31.46 -21.32 -11.98
CA ARG A 264 -31.94 -21.28 -13.36
C ARG A 264 -33.43 -21.59 -13.44
N ARG A 265 -34.20 -20.69 -14.04
CA ARG A 265 -35.63 -20.85 -14.25
C ARG A 265 -36.02 -20.26 -15.63
N ASP A 266 -36.65 -21.05 -16.47
CA ASP A 266 -37.14 -20.68 -17.80
C ASP A 266 -36.07 -20.00 -18.68
N GLY A 267 -34.84 -20.54 -18.61
CA GLY A 267 -33.70 -20.04 -19.40
C GLY A 267 -32.99 -18.80 -18.81
N ARG A 268 -33.52 -18.20 -17.73
CA ARG A 268 -32.96 -17.04 -17.03
C ARG A 268 -32.41 -17.42 -15.65
N PHE A 269 -31.66 -16.50 -15.07
CA PHE A 269 -31.30 -16.55 -13.67
C PHE A 269 -32.41 -15.91 -12.84
N ALA A 270 -32.97 -16.64 -11.89
CA ALA A 270 -33.82 -16.13 -10.83
C ALA A 270 -32.93 -15.91 -9.60
N VAL A 271 -32.81 -14.68 -9.13
CA VAL A 271 -31.92 -14.26 -8.05
C VAL A 271 -32.76 -13.71 -6.89
N ALA A 272 -32.75 -14.41 -5.76
CA ALA A 272 -33.40 -13.96 -4.53
C ALA A 272 -32.46 -12.96 -3.82
N VAL A 273 -32.97 -11.78 -3.55
CA VAL A 273 -32.23 -10.69 -2.87
C VAL A 273 -32.95 -10.22 -1.62
N ARG A 274 -32.18 -9.71 -0.65
CA ARG A 274 -32.71 -9.05 0.55
C ARG A 274 -32.02 -7.70 0.73
N TYR A 275 -32.77 -6.62 0.63
CA TYR A 275 -32.27 -5.26 0.67
C TYR A 275 -31.80 -4.88 2.08
N SER A 276 -30.59 -4.33 2.19
CA SER A 276 -29.98 -3.92 3.46
C SER A 276 -30.61 -2.65 4.05
N HIS A 277 -31.14 -1.76 3.20
CA HIS A 277 -31.63 -0.44 3.57
C HIS A 277 -33.16 -0.29 3.45
N ALA A 278 -33.89 -1.35 3.06
CA ALA A 278 -35.35 -1.38 2.95
C ALA A 278 -35.99 -2.33 3.98
N HIS A 279 -35.56 -2.24 5.23
CA HIS A 279 -36.06 -3.06 6.35
C HIS A 279 -36.02 -4.58 6.10
N GLY A 280 -35.10 -5.03 5.24
CA GLY A 280 -34.96 -6.44 4.89
C GLY A 280 -36.00 -6.95 3.89
N GLU A 281 -36.62 -6.06 3.12
CA GLU A 281 -37.51 -6.45 2.01
C GLU A 281 -36.79 -7.44 1.10
N ALA A 282 -37.50 -8.51 0.73
CA ALA A 282 -37.00 -9.57 -0.14
C ALA A 282 -37.69 -9.49 -1.49
N GLU A 283 -36.93 -9.71 -2.56
CA GLU A 283 -37.41 -9.69 -3.92
C GLU A 283 -36.74 -10.80 -4.75
N GLU A 284 -37.40 -11.27 -5.80
CA GLU A 284 -36.81 -12.15 -6.80
C GLU A 284 -36.64 -11.38 -8.13
N LEU A 285 -35.37 -11.25 -8.58
CA LEU A 285 -35.01 -10.53 -9.79
C LEU A 285 -34.56 -11.50 -10.89
N PHE A 286 -34.86 -11.17 -12.16
CA PHE A 286 -34.55 -12.03 -13.30
C PHE A 286 -33.50 -11.39 -14.22
N TYR A 287 -32.46 -12.18 -14.54
CA TYR A 287 -31.35 -11.76 -15.40
C TYR A 287 -31.02 -12.80 -16.47
N ASP A 288 -30.42 -12.35 -17.55
CA ASP A 288 -29.89 -13.21 -18.61
C ASP A 288 -28.47 -13.67 -18.27
N ARG A 289 -27.71 -12.84 -17.57
CA ARG A 289 -26.33 -13.12 -17.13
C ARG A 289 -26.10 -12.70 -15.67
N VAL A 290 -25.26 -13.46 -14.98
CA VAL A 290 -24.77 -13.13 -13.63
C VAL A 290 -23.25 -13.26 -13.59
N ILE A 291 -22.54 -12.19 -13.20
CA ILE A 291 -21.08 -12.13 -13.18
C ILE A 291 -20.59 -11.95 -11.74
N ALA A 292 -19.72 -12.84 -11.26
CA ALA A 292 -19.13 -12.77 -9.94
C ALA A 292 -17.80 -11.97 -9.95
N CYS A 293 -17.86 -10.71 -9.49
CA CYS A 293 -16.71 -9.81 -9.25
C CYS A 293 -16.42 -9.70 -7.76
N THR A 294 -16.33 -10.82 -7.04
CA THR A 294 -16.31 -10.90 -5.58
C THR A 294 -14.91 -10.88 -4.97
N GLY A 295 -13.88 -10.61 -5.79
CA GLY A 295 -12.50 -10.44 -5.37
C GLY A 295 -11.69 -11.72 -5.34
N PHE A 296 -10.52 -11.65 -4.68
CA PHE A 296 -9.51 -12.70 -4.69
C PHE A 296 -9.01 -12.99 -3.28
N ARG A 297 -8.43 -14.20 -3.11
CA ARG A 297 -7.78 -14.68 -1.89
C ARG A 297 -6.38 -15.20 -2.19
N PHE A 298 -5.58 -15.33 -1.17
CA PHE A 298 -4.32 -16.08 -1.22
C PHE A 298 -4.60 -17.57 -1.49
N ASP A 299 -3.79 -18.16 -2.36
CA ASP A 299 -3.86 -19.60 -2.62
C ASP A 299 -2.85 -20.34 -1.74
N ASP A 300 -3.33 -20.97 -0.68
CA ASP A 300 -2.56 -21.78 0.25
C ASP A 300 -2.57 -23.27 -0.08
N SER A 301 -3.24 -23.67 -1.16
CA SER A 301 -3.46 -25.08 -1.52
C SER A 301 -2.18 -25.85 -1.88
N ILE A 302 -1.15 -25.11 -2.31
CA ILE A 302 0.16 -25.68 -2.66
C ILE A 302 1.02 -26.04 -1.44
N PHE A 303 0.64 -25.60 -0.23
CA PHE A 303 1.38 -25.90 0.99
C PHE A 303 0.95 -27.23 1.59
N ALA A 304 1.92 -28.07 1.90
CA ALA A 304 1.68 -29.27 2.70
C ALA A 304 1.19 -28.88 4.12
N PRO A 305 0.40 -29.75 4.79
CA PRO A 305 -0.22 -29.42 6.08
C PRO A 305 0.75 -28.92 7.14
N GLU A 306 1.96 -29.47 7.20
CA GLU A 306 3.00 -29.13 8.19
C GLU A 306 3.60 -27.75 8.02
N CYS A 307 3.48 -27.14 6.83
CA CYS A 307 4.01 -25.80 6.54
C CYS A 307 2.96 -24.85 5.95
N ARG A 308 1.67 -25.18 6.08
CA ARG A 308 0.60 -24.31 5.63
C ARG A 308 0.49 -23.08 6.54
N PRO A 309 0.56 -21.86 6.00
CA PRO A 309 0.43 -20.65 6.80
C PRO A 309 -1.01 -20.51 7.31
N LYS A 310 -1.16 -19.99 8.54
CA LYS A 310 -2.47 -19.56 9.04
C LYS A 310 -2.96 -18.37 8.22
N LEU A 311 -4.27 -18.29 8.03
CA LEU A 311 -4.90 -17.20 7.30
C LEU A 311 -5.66 -16.27 8.23
N VAL A 312 -5.85 -15.02 7.79
CA VAL A 312 -6.59 -13.94 8.49
C VAL A 312 -7.44 -13.15 7.49
N ILE A 313 -8.31 -12.31 8.02
CA ILE A 313 -9.20 -11.43 7.23
C ILE A 313 -10.06 -12.28 6.28
N ASP A 314 -10.90 -13.12 6.87
CA ASP A 314 -11.79 -14.05 6.17
C ASP A 314 -11.03 -14.97 5.18
N ASP A 315 -9.91 -15.53 5.62
CA ASP A 315 -9.00 -16.39 4.85
C ASP A 315 -8.44 -15.73 3.58
N ARG A 316 -8.36 -14.39 3.57
CA ARG A 316 -7.89 -13.64 2.40
C ARG A 316 -6.37 -13.54 2.33
N PHE A 317 -5.70 -13.44 3.48
CA PHE A 317 -4.27 -13.21 3.58
C PHE A 317 -3.61 -14.15 4.59
N PRO A 318 -2.32 -14.47 4.42
CA PRO A 318 -1.55 -15.16 5.44
C PRO A 318 -1.37 -14.28 6.69
N ALA A 319 -1.47 -14.88 7.87
CA ALA A 319 -1.15 -14.24 9.15
C ALA A 319 0.35 -13.99 9.26
N GLN A 320 0.75 -12.76 9.59
CA GLN A 320 2.13 -12.30 9.52
C GLN A 320 2.55 -11.57 10.79
N THR A 321 3.83 -11.73 11.14
CA THR A 321 4.51 -10.90 12.14
C THR A 321 4.78 -9.49 11.58
N PRO A 322 5.24 -8.53 12.40
CA PRO A 322 5.69 -7.24 11.91
C PRO A 322 6.85 -7.31 10.89
N GLU A 323 7.56 -8.45 10.81
CA GLU A 323 8.61 -8.73 9.81
C GLU A 323 8.07 -9.40 8.55
N TRP A 324 6.75 -9.44 8.34
CA TRP A 324 6.08 -10.18 7.27
C TRP A 324 6.47 -11.66 7.18
N GLU A 325 6.96 -12.24 8.27
CA GLU A 325 7.15 -13.68 8.44
C GLU A 325 5.83 -14.34 8.85
N SER A 326 5.58 -15.57 8.41
CA SER A 326 4.43 -16.35 8.85
C SER A 326 4.43 -16.54 10.37
N VAL A 327 3.28 -16.33 11.02
CA VAL A 327 3.16 -16.49 12.49
C VAL A 327 3.36 -17.94 12.95
N ASN A 328 3.25 -18.93 12.06
CA ASN A 328 3.34 -20.36 12.40
C ASN A 328 4.37 -21.15 11.59
N VAL A 329 5.01 -20.55 10.59
CA VAL A 329 6.00 -21.24 9.74
C VAL A 329 7.27 -20.37 9.66
N PRO A 330 8.23 -20.57 10.59
CA PRO A 330 9.48 -19.80 10.57
C PRO A 330 10.23 -19.92 9.26
N GLY A 331 10.81 -18.82 8.76
CA GLY A 331 11.53 -18.74 7.49
C GLY A 331 10.62 -18.60 6.26
N LEU A 332 9.29 -18.57 6.43
CA LEU A 332 8.32 -18.27 5.37
C LEU A 332 7.94 -16.80 5.47
N HIS A 333 8.27 -16.01 4.44
CA HIS A 333 7.99 -14.58 4.37
C HIS A 333 7.05 -14.28 3.21
N PHE A 334 6.37 -13.14 3.29
CA PHE A 334 5.43 -12.69 2.27
C PHE A 334 5.84 -11.33 1.73
N ALA A 335 5.73 -11.16 0.41
CA ALA A 335 6.04 -9.91 -0.27
C ALA A 335 4.91 -9.46 -1.20
N GLY A 336 4.88 -8.15 -1.50
CA GLY A 336 3.90 -7.57 -2.40
C GLY A 336 2.51 -7.41 -1.77
N THR A 337 1.47 -7.66 -2.55
CA THR A 337 0.06 -7.51 -2.14
C THR A 337 -0.26 -8.26 -0.84
N LEU A 338 0.43 -9.37 -0.55
CA LEU A 338 0.23 -10.14 0.66
C LEU A 338 0.63 -9.38 1.94
N MET A 339 1.56 -8.42 1.83
CA MET A 339 2.05 -7.63 2.98
C MET A 339 0.96 -6.76 3.61
N GLN A 340 -0.13 -6.48 2.88
CA GLN A 340 -1.24 -5.67 3.38
C GLN A 340 -2.03 -6.30 4.54
N ALA A 341 -1.78 -7.54 4.91
CA ALA A 341 -2.37 -8.11 6.12
C ALA A 341 -2.06 -7.28 7.37
N ASN A 342 -0.90 -6.60 7.42
CA ASN A 342 -0.47 -5.78 8.56
C ASN A 342 -1.07 -4.37 8.58
N ASP A 343 -1.60 -3.87 7.44
CA ASP A 343 -2.21 -2.54 7.32
C ASP A 343 -3.49 -2.52 6.47
N PHE A 344 -4.23 -3.63 6.45
CA PHE A 344 -5.38 -3.82 5.58
C PHE A 344 -6.37 -2.65 5.63
N LYS A 345 -6.59 -2.02 4.47
CA LYS A 345 -7.44 -0.82 4.27
C LYS A 345 -7.00 0.43 5.04
N LYS A 346 -5.75 0.48 5.53
CA LYS A 346 -5.21 1.66 6.25
C LYS A 346 -4.15 2.40 5.43
N ALA A 347 -3.25 1.67 4.77
CA ALA A 347 -2.20 2.24 3.92
C ALA A 347 -2.18 1.55 2.54
N THR A 348 -1.08 1.63 1.82
CA THR A 348 -1.02 1.21 0.42
C THR A 348 -0.19 -0.06 0.19
N SER A 349 0.03 -0.88 1.22
CA SER A 349 0.82 -2.13 1.12
C SER A 349 0.28 -3.16 0.11
N GLY A 350 -0.97 -3.02 -0.31
CA GLY A 350 -1.57 -3.87 -1.34
C GLY A 350 -1.19 -3.51 -2.78
N PHE A 351 -0.43 -2.43 -3.02
CA PHE A 351 -0.20 -1.82 -4.33
C PHE A 351 1.28 -1.57 -4.57
N ILE A 352 1.73 -1.54 -5.84
CA ILE A 352 3.15 -1.40 -6.22
C ILE A 352 3.80 -0.20 -5.54
N HIS A 353 3.16 0.97 -5.60
CA HIS A 353 3.69 2.20 -5.02
C HIS A 353 3.86 2.17 -3.50
N GLY A 354 3.14 1.28 -2.81
CA GLY A 354 3.27 1.06 -1.37
C GLY A 354 4.24 -0.08 -1.06
N PHE A 355 3.96 -1.30 -1.54
CA PHE A 355 4.75 -2.46 -1.15
C PHE A 355 6.20 -2.41 -1.63
N ARG A 356 6.56 -1.64 -2.65
CA ARG A 356 7.97 -1.49 -3.06
C ARG A 356 8.87 -1.02 -1.90
N TYR A 357 8.36 -0.17 -1.00
CA TYR A 357 9.07 0.27 0.20
C TYR A 357 9.03 -0.80 1.29
N ASN A 358 7.93 -1.52 1.44
CA ASN A 358 7.83 -2.63 2.39
C ASN A 358 8.78 -3.77 2.01
N VAL A 359 8.94 -4.07 0.73
CA VAL A 359 9.90 -5.06 0.23
C VAL A 359 11.33 -4.64 0.57
N ARG A 360 11.66 -3.35 0.44
CA ARG A 360 12.95 -2.79 0.89
C ARG A 360 13.12 -2.93 2.40
N ALA A 361 12.09 -2.64 3.18
CA ALA A 361 12.11 -2.81 4.63
C ALA A 361 12.28 -4.29 5.02
N LEU A 362 11.54 -5.21 4.38
CA LEU A 362 11.69 -6.66 4.58
C LEU A 362 13.12 -7.12 4.28
N HIS A 363 13.71 -6.66 3.18
CA HIS A 363 15.11 -6.97 2.86
C HIS A 363 16.05 -6.51 3.99
N ARG A 364 15.90 -5.28 4.50
CA ARG A 364 16.70 -4.76 5.63
C ARG A 364 16.52 -5.59 6.91
N MET A 365 15.31 -6.07 7.18
CA MET A 365 15.03 -6.98 8.30
C MET A 365 15.73 -8.33 8.14
N LEU A 366 15.69 -8.92 6.93
CA LEU A 366 16.39 -10.17 6.61
C LEU A 366 17.91 -10.00 6.73
N GLU A 367 18.46 -8.90 6.25
CA GLU A 367 19.88 -8.56 6.39
C GLU A 367 20.29 -8.45 7.86
N LYS A 368 19.52 -7.76 8.69
CA LYS A 368 19.78 -7.64 10.12
C LYS A 368 19.69 -9.00 10.81
N LYS A 369 18.63 -9.76 10.55
CA LYS A 369 18.32 -11.02 11.24
C LYS A 369 19.30 -12.14 10.89
N HIS A 370 19.76 -12.21 9.64
CA HIS A 370 20.48 -13.36 9.12
C HIS A 370 21.93 -13.07 8.68
N HIS A 371 22.24 -11.81 8.44
CA HIS A 371 23.56 -11.40 7.93
C HIS A 371 24.25 -10.36 8.81
N GLN A 372 23.68 -10.02 9.98
CA GLN A 372 24.24 -9.07 10.94
C GLN A 372 24.54 -7.69 10.33
N THR A 373 23.80 -7.32 9.29
CA THR A 373 23.88 -6.00 8.66
C THR A 373 22.87 -5.07 9.33
N ASP A 374 23.36 -4.04 10.00
CA ASP A 374 22.50 -3.09 10.68
C ASP A 374 21.60 -2.32 9.72
N TRP A 375 20.46 -1.87 10.25
CA TRP A 375 19.59 -0.96 9.51
C TRP A 375 20.33 0.34 9.21
N PRO A 376 20.34 0.82 7.96
CA PRO A 376 21.07 2.04 7.60
C PRO A 376 20.65 3.23 8.46
N ALA A 377 21.63 3.91 9.02
CA ALA A 377 21.44 5.10 9.83
C ALA A 377 22.41 6.20 9.41
N ARG A 378 21.98 7.45 9.50
CA ARG A 378 22.89 8.60 9.37
C ARG A 378 22.95 9.39 10.68
N ARG A 379 24.12 9.92 10.99
CA ARG A 379 24.26 10.88 12.09
C ARG A 379 23.67 12.21 11.67
N ILE A 380 22.98 12.85 12.60
CA ILE A 380 22.45 14.21 12.47
C ILE A 380 22.92 15.03 13.67
N GLU A 381 22.87 16.34 13.57
CA GLU A 381 23.16 17.26 14.68
C GLU A 381 22.17 17.01 15.82
N PRO A 382 22.67 16.71 17.05
CA PRO A 382 21.80 16.44 18.21
C PRO A 382 21.31 17.74 18.87
N THR A 383 20.77 18.65 18.05
CA THR A 383 20.22 19.93 18.47
C THR A 383 18.79 20.05 17.93
N PRO A 384 17.91 20.84 18.58
CA PRO A 384 16.57 21.08 18.04
C PRO A 384 16.57 21.51 16.56
N GLU A 385 17.51 22.37 16.17
CA GLU A 385 17.69 22.84 14.81
C GLU A 385 18.06 21.69 13.85
N GLY A 386 19.02 20.84 14.23
CA GLY A 386 19.42 19.69 13.43
C GLY A 386 18.30 18.65 13.27
N LEU A 387 17.50 18.44 14.32
CA LEU A 387 16.32 17.58 14.24
C LEU A 387 15.23 18.17 13.33
N VAL A 388 15.00 19.49 13.42
CA VAL A 388 14.07 20.22 12.52
C VAL A 388 14.50 20.06 11.06
N GLU A 389 15.77 20.37 10.76
CA GLU A 389 16.31 20.28 9.41
C GLU A 389 16.17 18.86 8.84
N ALA A 390 16.59 17.85 9.62
CA ALA A 390 16.50 16.45 9.20
C ALA A 390 15.04 16.01 8.95
N THR A 391 14.12 16.39 9.83
CA THR A 391 12.69 16.07 9.70
C THR A 391 12.09 16.72 8.44
N LEU A 392 12.29 18.04 8.28
CA LEU A 392 11.72 18.79 7.14
C LEU A 392 12.33 18.34 5.81
N ALA A 393 13.62 18.03 5.76
CA ALA A 393 14.27 17.50 4.56
C ALA A 393 13.59 16.20 4.10
N ARG A 394 13.20 15.32 5.04
CA ARG A 394 12.58 14.04 4.71
C ARG A 394 11.10 14.17 4.36
N VAL A 395 10.28 14.84 5.16
CA VAL A 395 8.85 14.97 4.87
C VAL A 395 8.60 15.70 3.55
N ASN A 396 9.47 16.64 3.18
CA ASN A 396 9.38 17.37 1.91
C ASN A 396 9.83 16.56 0.69
N ARG A 397 10.58 15.47 0.87
CA ARG A 397 11.17 14.72 -0.24
C ARG A 397 10.72 13.27 -0.31
N SER A 398 10.53 12.59 0.83
CA SER A 398 10.28 11.14 0.86
C SER A 398 9.04 10.73 0.08
N SER A 399 9.22 9.80 -0.85
CA SER A 399 8.12 9.10 -1.52
C SER A 399 7.60 7.95 -0.67
N ALA A 400 8.44 7.35 0.17
CA ALA A 400 8.04 6.25 1.06
C ALA A 400 7.05 6.71 2.13
N LEU A 401 7.34 7.79 2.86
CA LEU A 401 6.40 8.35 3.84
C LEU A 401 5.10 8.83 3.19
N TRP A 402 5.19 9.38 1.96
CA TRP A 402 4.04 9.82 1.18
C TRP A 402 3.13 8.67 0.76
N GLN A 403 3.70 7.56 0.29
CA GLN A 403 2.94 6.42 -0.21
C GLN A 403 2.50 5.45 0.91
N GLN A 404 3.30 5.31 1.97
CA GLN A 404 3.01 4.43 3.10
C GLN A 404 2.66 5.24 4.36
N PHE A 405 1.74 6.19 4.16
CA PHE A 405 1.24 7.08 5.22
C PHE A 405 0.73 6.29 6.43
N GLY A 406 1.12 6.72 7.62
CA GLY A 406 0.75 6.10 8.89
C GLY A 406 1.28 4.66 9.11
N PHE A 407 2.04 4.10 8.16
CA PHE A 407 2.56 2.74 8.25
C PHE A 407 4.08 2.69 8.33
N LEU A 408 4.79 3.36 7.41
CA LEU A 408 6.24 3.53 7.51
C LEU A 408 6.57 4.83 8.22
N HIS A 409 7.58 4.76 9.06
CA HIS A 409 8.05 5.88 9.87
C HIS A 409 9.54 6.07 9.68
N ASP A 410 9.97 7.33 9.60
CA ASP A 410 11.36 7.66 9.87
C ASP A 410 11.53 7.80 11.39
N VAL A 411 12.73 7.53 11.88
CA VAL A 411 13.00 7.44 13.32
C VAL A 411 14.24 8.23 13.68
N ILE A 412 14.14 9.09 14.69
CA ILE A 412 15.28 9.76 15.30
C ILE A 412 15.50 9.15 16.67
N VAL A 413 16.69 8.61 16.92
CA VAL A 413 17.15 8.16 18.24
C VAL A 413 18.14 9.18 18.75
N VAL A 414 17.83 9.80 19.88
CA VAL A 414 18.69 10.76 20.56
C VAL A 414 19.37 10.07 21.74
N GLY A 415 20.71 10.24 21.85
CA GLY A 415 21.48 9.73 22.97
C GLY A 415 21.15 10.42 24.29
N GLU A 416 21.48 9.77 25.40
CA GLU A 416 21.34 10.38 26.72
C GLU A 416 22.19 11.67 26.78
N GLY A 417 21.58 12.77 27.26
CA GLY A 417 22.26 14.07 27.31
C GLY A 417 22.46 14.76 25.97
N TRP A 418 21.80 14.29 24.92
CA TRP A 418 21.87 14.90 23.58
C TRP A 418 23.29 14.97 22.99
N ASP A 419 24.12 13.95 23.25
CA ASP A 419 25.50 13.86 22.76
C ASP A 419 25.61 13.35 21.33
N HIS A 420 24.58 12.64 20.83
CA HIS A 420 24.47 12.17 19.46
C HIS A 420 23.02 11.98 19.05
N ALA A 421 22.76 11.99 17.74
CA ALA A 421 21.48 11.61 17.19
C ALA A 421 21.65 10.77 15.91
N LEU A 422 20.85 9.72 15.79
CA LEU A 422 20.82 8.80 14.65
C LEU A 422 19.46 8.88 13.97
N TYR A 423 19.47 9.00 12.65
CA TYR A 423 18.28 9.04 11.81
C TYR A 423 18.16 7.75 11.00
N TYR A 424 17.05 7.05 11.17
CA TYR A 424 16.69 5.84 10.43
C TYR A 424 15.49 6.11 9.55
N GLU A 425 15.46 5.49 8.37
CA GLU A 425 14.40 5.71 7.39
C GLU A 425 13.53 4.47 7.21
N GLU A 426 12.20 4.67 7.10
CA GLU A 426 11.24 3.71 6.55
C GLU A 426 11.05 2.43 7.38
N MET A 427 10.94 2.56 8.69
CA MET A 427 10.63 1.43 9.58
C MET A 427 9.11 1.29 9.79
N PRO A 428 8.54 0.08 9.68
CA PRO A 428 7.19 -0.17 10.19
C PRO A 428 7.15 0.03 11.72
N LEU A 429 6.13 0.75 12.21
CA LEU A 429 6.03 1.09 13.63
C LEU A 429 6.02 -0.15 14.54
N ALA A 430 5.29 -1.19 14.16
CA ALA A 430 5.22 -2.41 14.95
C ALA A 430 6.59 -3.11 15.08
N TYR A 431 7.35 -3.19 13.98
CA TYR A 431 8.72 -3.72 13.99
C TYR A 431 9.65 -2.90 14.89
N LEU A 432 9.58 -1.57 14.76
CA LEU A 432 10.33 -0.63 15.60
C LEU A 432 10.07 -0.87 17.09
N GLN A 433 8.79 -0.96 17.48
CA GLN A 433 8.37 -1.09 18.88
C GLN A 433 8.75 -2.45 19.50
N GLU A 434 8.78 -3.52 18.72
CA GLU A 434 9.23 -4.84 19.17
C GLU A 434 10.76 -4.96 19.25
N GLY A 435 11.47 -4.13 18.48
CA GLY A 435 12.92 -4.12 18.34
C GLY A 435 13.68 -3.42 19.48
N GLU A 436 14.98 -3.25 19.29
CA GLU A 436 15.88 -2.60 20.24
C GLU A 436 15.58 -1.11 20.42
N ILE A 437 15.22 -0.41 19.33
CA ILE A 437 14.90 1.02 19.37
C ILE A 437 13.66 1.26 20.23
N GLY A 438 12.63 0.43 20.11
CA GLY A 438 11.40 0.52 20.90
C GLY A 438 11.58 0.31 22.41
N ARG A 439 12.78 -0.04 22.87
CA ARG A 439 13.14 -0.16 24.29
C ARG A 439 13.93 1.05 24.79
N LYS A 440 14.33 1.97 23.90
CA LYS A 440 15.10 3.16 24.28
C LYS A 440 14.22 4.17 25.00
N SER A 441 14.83 4.93 25.90
CA SER A 441 14.14 5.95 26.70
C SER A 441 13.67 7.14 25.87
N HIS A 442 14.38 7.48 24.77
CA HIS A 442 14.09 8.65 23.96
C HIS A 442 14.27 8.37 22.47
N TYR A 443 13.16 8.38 21.72
CA TYR A 443 13.18 8.38 20.26
C TYR A 443 11.92 9.08 19.72
N TYR A 444 12.02 9.53 18.48
CA TYR A 444 10.92 10.15 17.75
C TYR A 444 10.57 9.31 16.52
N THR A 445 9.29 9.26 16.19
CA THR A 445 8.82 8.73 14.90
C THR A 445 8.22 9.88 14.10
N ILE A 446 8.45 9.84 12.79
CA ILE A 446 7.98 10.83 11.82
C ILE A 446 7.21 10.08 10.76
N ALA A 447 5.96 10.45 10.52
CA ALA A 447 5.11 9.90 9.47
C ALA A 447 4.37 11.02 8.74
N LEU A 448 3.83 10.71 7.57
CA LEU A 448 2.76 11.48 6.95
C LEU A 448 1.45 10.73 7.21
N GLU A 449 0.41 11.43 7.64
CA GLU A 449 -0.88 10.81 7.97
C GLU A 449 -2.04 11.62 7.42
N PHE A 450 -3.12 10.92 7.06
CA PHE A 450 -4.42 11.53 6.82
C PHE A 450 -5.22 11.55 8.11
N GLY A 451 -5.93 12.64 8.36
CA GLY A 451 -6.94 12.63 9.41
C GLY A 451 -8.24 11.96 8.95
N LYS A 452 -9.15 11.78 9.88
CA LYS A 452 -10.44 11.11 9.62
C LYS A 452 -11.39 12.07 8.93
N VAL A 453 -11.93 11.66 7.79
CA VAL A 453 -12.96 12.41 7.06
C VAL A 453 -14.34 12.07 7.63
N GLU A 454 -15.01 13.07 8.20
CA GLU A 454 -16.41 12.99 8.63
C GLU A 454 -17.27 13.83 7.70
N GLY A 455 -18.41 13.29 7.26
CA GLY A 455 -19.33 14.00 6.37
C GLY A 455 -18.90 14.04 4.90
N ASP A 456 -19.20 15.16 4.24
CA ASP A 456 -18.90 15.40 2.84
C ASP A 456 -17.45 15.90 2.65
N PRO A 457 -16.59 15.15 1.95
CA PRO A 457 -15.19 15.51 1.76
C PRO A 457 -14.99 16.78 0.89
N PHE A 458 -15.99 17.23 0.15
CA PHE A 458 -15.92 18.48 -0.60
C PHE A 458 -16.28 19.72 0.25
N SER A 459 -16.82 19.50 1.44
CA SER A 459 -17.25 20.58 2.36
C SER A 459 -16.43 20.62 3.65
N ILE A 460 -15.18 20.10 3.62
CA ILE A 460 -14.32 20.07 4.80
C ILE A 460 -13.79 21.47 5.11
N GLU A 461 -14.07 21.95 6.33
CA GLU A 461 -13.51 23.18 6.83
C GLU A 461 -12.04 22.98 7.25
N ARG A 462 -11.16 23.87 6.81
CA ARG A 462 -9.74 23.92 7.20
C ARG A 462 -9.51 25.02 8.23
N SER A 463 -8.73 24.71 9.27
CA SER A 463 -8.19 25.75 10.16
C SER A 463 -6.77 26.13 9.71
N PRO A 464 -6.46 27.43 9.52
CA PRO A 464 -5.11 27.90 9.23
C PRO A 464 -4.23 28.00 10.48
N GLU A 465 -4.75 27.67 11.65
CA GLU A 465 -4.07 27.81 12.94
C GLU A 465 -3.17 26.61 13.21
N PRO A 466 -1.84 26.79 13.40
CA PRO A 466 -0.93 25.67 13.69
C PRO A 466 -1.31 24.82 14.91
N GLY A 467 -1.91 25.46 15.94
CA GLY A 467 -2.38 24.77 17.15
C GLY A 467 -3.65 23.92 16.97
N LYS A 468 -4.18 23.82 15.74
CA LYS A 468 -5.34 22.99 15.39
C LYS A 468 -5.01 21.96 14.30
N ALA A 469 -3.72 21.76 14.01
CA ALA A 469 -3.26 20.88 12.94
C ALA A 469 -3.70 19.41 13.14
N GLU A 470 -3.95 18.99 14.37
CA GLU A 470 -4.49 17.65 14.67
C GLU A 470 -5.89 17.39 14.10
N ARG A 471 -6.61 18.46 13.71
CA ARG A 471 -7.93 18.37 13.07
C ARG A 471 -7.86 18.25 11.56
N SER A 472 -6.66 18.39 10.97
CA SER A 472 -6.50 18.27 9.53
C SER A 472 -6.88 16.87 9.04
N VAL A 473 -7.73 16.81 8.02
CA VAL A 473 -8.09 15.56 7.33
C VAL A 473 -7.19 15.28 6.13
N PHE A 474 -6.37 16.26 5.73
CA PHE A 474 -5.44 16.15 4.61
C PHE A 474 -4.11 15.54 5.06
N LEU A 475 -3.31 15.08 4.10
CA LEU A 475 -2.00 14.52 4.40
C LEU A 475 -1.09 15.57 5.04
N HIS A 476 -0.56 15.26 6.21
CA HIS A 476 0.31 16.16 6.97
C HIS A 476 1.34 15.39 7.81
N PRO A 477 2.48 16.01 8.19
CA PRO A 477 3.46 15.37 9.05
C PRO A 477 2.96 15.25 10.49
N VAL A 478 3.19 14.07 11.06
CA VAL A 478 2.95 13.77 12.48
C VAL A 478 4.24 13.28 13.11
N ILE A 479 4.66 13.96 14.16
CA ILE A 479 5.89 13.64 14.90
C ILE A 479 5.51 13.18 16.30
N ARG A 480 5.93 11.98 16.70
CA ARG A 480 5.65 11.42 18.01
C ARG A 480 6.92 11.16 18.79
N ARG A 481 6.93 11.57 20.04
CA ARG A 481 7.97 11.19 21.01
C ARG A 481 7.57 9.95 21.76
N TRP A 482 8.52 9.08 21.97
CA TRP A 482 8.35 7.83 22.67
C TRP A 482 9.35 7.66 23.82
N SER A 483 8.90 7.00 24.89
CA SER A 483 9.74 6.43 25.94
C SER A 483 9.41 4.94 26.06
N GLY A 484 10.32 4.10 25.58
CA GLY A 484 10.00 2.71 25.35
C GLY A 484 8.83 2.59 24.35
N ARG A 485 7.79 1.84 24.71
CA ARG A 485 6.58 1.68 23.88
C ARG A 485 5.48 2.71 24.16
N GLN A 486 5.70 3.60 25.12
CA GLN A 486 4.73 4.61 25.50
C GLN A 486 4.92 5.88 24.67
N MET A 487 3.87 6.32 23.98
CA MET A 487 3.85 7.64 23.37
C MET A 487 3.73 8.70 24.47
N VAL A 488 4.69 9.64 24.48
CA VAL A 488 4.78 10.70 25.49
C VAL A 488 4.13 11.98 24.99
N SER A 489 4.38 12.34 23.73
CA SER A 489 3.81 13.54 23.13
C SER A 489 3.72 13.39 21.61
N GLU A 490 2.84 14.19 21.01
CA GLU A 490 2.58 14.19 19.58
C GLU A 490 2.49 15.64 19.08
N LEU A 491 2.99 15.89 17.88
CA LEU A 491 2.88 17.13 17.15
C LEU A 491 2.37 16.86 15.74
N HIS A 492 1.30 17.54 15.36
CA HIS A 492 0.82 17.63 13.98
C HIS A 492 1.30 18.95 13.36
N LEU A 493 1.84 18.92 12.16
CA LEU A 493 2.09 20.12 11.36
C LEU A 493 0.91 20.37 10.43
N LEU A 494 0.58 21.63 10.18
CA LEU A 494 -0.49 21.98 9.24
C LEU A 494 -0.23 21.33 7.87
N GLU A 495 -1.30 20.88 7.23
CA GLU A 495 -1.24 20.42 5.85
C GLU A 495 -0.79 21.53 4.90
N ASP A 496 -0.14 21.16 3.81
CA ASP A 496 0.25 22.06 2.73
C ASP A 496 -0.28 21.55 1.39
N LEU A 497 -0.85 22.45 0.58
CA LEU A 497 -1.49 22.12 -0.69
C LEU A 497 -0.52 21.43 -1.68
N PHE A 498 0.76 21.81 -1.63
CA PHE A 498 1.80 21.26 -2.51
C PHE A 498 2.63 20.15 -1.84
N GLY A 499 2.33 19.82 -0.58
CA GLY A 499 3.15 18.91 0.22
C GLY A 499 4.53 19.48 0.53
N GLU A 500 4.62 20.80 0.73
CA GLU A 500 5.84 21.55 1.02
C GLU A 500 5.78 22.18 2.42
N TRP A 501 6.24 21.44 3.41
CA TRP A 501 6.26 21.89 4.82
C TRP A 501 7.51 22.71 5.12
N LYS A 502 7.49 24.00 4.72
CA LYS A 502 8.65 24.91 4.84
C LYS A 502 8.29 26.30 5.39
N LYS A 503 7.02 26.58 5.68
CA LYS A 503 6.57 27.89 6.17
C LYS A 503 7.07 28.11 7.60
N PRO A 504 7.76 29.27 7.88
CA PRO A 504 8.39 29.50 9.17
C PRO A 504 7.43 29.37 10.36
N GLU A 505 6.24 29.98 10.29
CA GLU A 505 5.27 30.05 11.40
C GLU A 505 4.41 28.79 11.50
N ALA A 506 4.07 28.17 10.37
CA ALA A 506 3.16 27.04 10.33
C ALA A 506 3.85 25.68 10.52
N HIS A 507 5.12 25.55 10.12
CA HIS A 507 5.82 24.27 10.10
C HIS A 507 7.12 24.28 10.91
N VAL A 508 8.00 25.28 10.66
CA VAL A 508 9.33 25.31 11.27
C VAL A 508 9.28 25.62 12.77
N ALA A 509 8.55 26.67 13.14
CA ALA A 509 8.47 27.12 14.54
C ALA A 509 7.78 26.10 15.46
N PRO A 510 6.61 25.52 15.12
CA PRO A 510 5.99 24.47 15.95
C PRO A 510 6.92 23.26 16.15
N LEU A 511 7.60 22.81 15.09
CA LEU A 511 8.51 21.68 15.15
C LEU A 511 9.74 21.99 16.03
N ARG A 512 10.29 23.20 15.90
CA ARG A 512 11.40 23.67 16.75
C ARG A 512 10.99 23.72 18.22
N TYR A 513 9.83 24.28 18.54
CA TYR A 513 9.34 24.33 19.93
C TYR A 513 9.11 22.94 20.52
N PHE A 514 8.61 22.01 19.70
CA PHE A 514 8.43 20.62 20.10
C PHE A 514 9.75 19.97 20.53
N PHE A 515 10.82 20.09 19.73
CA PHE A 515 12.13 19.55 20.06
C PHE A 515 12.83 20.33 21.20
N MET A 516 12.68 21.66 21.28
CA MET A 516 13.22 22.47 22.37
C MET A 516 12.59 22.13 23.73
N GLY A 517 11.29 21.93 23.79
CA GLY A 517 10.59 21.51 24.99
C GLY A 517 11.16 20.20 25.54
N GLN A 518 11.51 19.28 24.66
CA GLN A 518 12.10 18.00 25.02
C GLN A 518 13.55 18.12 25.53
N LEU A 519 14.33 19.03 24.94
CA LEU A 519 15.70 19.30 25.42
C LEU A 519 15.65 19.89 26.83
N LEU A 520 14.74 20.82 27.10
CA LEU A 520 14.57 21.44 28.43
C LEU A 520 14.15 20.43 29.49
N GLU A 521 13.29 19.47 29.18
CA GLU A 521 12.92 18.37 30.09
C GLU A 521 14.10 17.44 30.42
N SER A 522 15.08 17.30 29.52
CA SER A 522 16.27 16.46 29.72
C SER A 522 17.38 17.16 30.49
N VAL A 523 17.29 18.49 30.69
CA VAL A 523 18.28 19.27 31.43
C VAL A 523 17.98 19.24 32.92
N ASP A 524 18.91 18.74 33.71
CA ASP A 524 18.87 18.80 35.17
C ASP A 524 19.17 20.25 35.62
N PHE A 525 18.10 21.03 35.79
CA PHE A 525 18.19 22.45 36.15
C PHE A 525 18.86 22.72 37.49
N GLU A 526 19.03 21.72 38.38
CA GLU A 526 19.77 21.87 39.62
C GLU A 526 21.28 22.04 39.40
N LYS A 527 21.77 21.66 38.20
CA LYS A 527 23.20 21.75 37.85
C LYS A 527 23.55 22.99 37.01
N VAL A 528 22.56 23.73 36.53
CA VAL A 528 22.78 24.92 35.65
C VAL A 528 22.81 26.16 36.51
N LYS A 529 23.98 26.75 36.73
CA LYS A 529 24.12 28.13 37.26
C LYS A 529 23.61 29.09 36.16
N ILE A 530 22.44 29.68 36.36
CA ILE A 530 21.91 30.71 35.49
C ILE A 530 22.69 32.00 35.73
N GLU A 531 23.58 32.38 34.83
CA GLU A 531 24.05 33.78 34.73
C GLU A 531 22.84 34.63 34.28
N LYS A 532 22.55 35.66 35.09
CA LYS A 532 21.42 36.58 34.83
C LYS A 532 21.62 37.26 33.47
N ILE A 533 20.86 36.88 32.48
CA ILE A 533 20.73 37.64 31.23
C ILE A 533 19.79 38.82 31.52
N GLU A 534 20.32 40.04 31.52
CA GLU A 534 19.51 41.25 31.55
C GLU A 534 18.59 41.33 30.34
N ALA A 535 17.29 41.44 30.58
CA ALA A 535 16.31 41.56 29.53
C ALA A 535 16.55 42.85 28.69
N PRO A 536 16.53 42.78 27.37
CA PRO A 536 16.69 43.98 26.54
C PRO A 536 15.50 44.92 26.72
N ARG A 537 15.80 46.21 26.94
CA ARG A 537 14.80 47.31 27.10
C ARG A 537 13.95 47.37 25.82
N ARG A 538 12.63 47.25 25.96
CA ARG A 538 11.66 47.44 24.86
C ARG A 538 11.75 48.85 24.30
N PRO A 539 11.88 49.09 22.99
CA PRO A 539 11.73 50.40 22.39
C PRO A 539 10.24 50.82 22.43
N ALA A 540 10.02 52.08 22.78
CA ALA A 540 8.67 52.68 22.84
C ALA A 540 8.03 52.73 21.44
N LEU A 541 6.90 52.09 21.27
CA LEU A 541 6.06 52.16 20.08
C LEU A 541 5.42 53.54 19.96
N ARG A 542 5.85 54.39 19.00
CA ARG A 542 5.13 55.57 18.56
C ARG A 542 3.89 55.13 17.76
N ARG A 543 2.70 55.51 18.26
CA ARG A 543 1.45 55.37 17.50
C ARG A 543 1.46 56.33 16.31
N ALA A 544 1.44 55.81 15.09
CA ALA A 544 1.10 56.55 13.89
C ALA A 544 -0.40 56.43 13.65
N ALA A 545 -1.09 57.56 13.61
CA ALA A 545 -2.50 57.61 13.23
C ALA A 545 -2.63 57.41 11.72
N VAL A 546 -3.36 56.37 11.33
CA VAL A 546 -3.75 56.16 9.93
C VAL A 546 -5.13 56.72 9.71
N ALA A 547 -5.22 57.75 8.84
CA ALA A 547 -6.46 58.32 8.37
C ALA A 547 -7.20 57.35 7.43
N ALA A 548 -8.46 57.12 7.69
CA ALA A 548 -9.34 56.34 6.84
C ALA A 548 -9.77 57.15 5.61
N SER A 549 -9.59 56.62 4.41
CA SER A 549 -10.23 57.05 3.16
C SER A 549 -11.31 56.06 2.74
N PRO A 550 -12.47 56.54 2.24
CA PRO A 550 -13.59 55.67 1.94
C PRO A 550 -13.47 54.99 0.55
N ILE A 551 -13.90 53.74 0.50
CA ILE A 551 -14.02 52.94 -0.72
C ILE A 551 -15.33 53.30 -1.46
N PRO A 552 -15.35 53.55 -2.77
CA PRO A 552 -16.60 53.70 -3.53
C PRO A 552 -17.23 52.33 -3.82
N ARG A 553 -18.52 52.23 -3.55
CA ARG A 553 -19.41 51.21 -4.08
C ARG A 553 -19.71 51.49 -5.56
N THR A 554 -19.46 50.55 -6.43
CA THR A 554 -20.28 50.37 -7.66
C THR A 554 -20.10 48.94 -8.24
N LEU A 555 -21.24 48.26 -8.34
CA LEU A 555 -21.71 47.17 -9.24
C LEU A 555 -20.92 45.88 -9.29
#